data_b075f6827d4627a93a0cdddcf7913f30
#
_entry.id   b075f6827d4627a93a0cdddcf7913f30
#
_cell.length_a   1.000
_cell.length_b   1.000
_cell.length_c   1.000
_cell.angle_alpha   90.00
_cell.angle_beta   90.00
_cell.angle_gamma   90.00
#
_symmetry.space_group_name_H-M   'P 1'
#
loop_
_entity.id
_entity.type
_entity.pdbx_description
1 polymer ?
#
loop_
_entity_poly.entity_id
_entity_poly.type
_entity_poly.pdbx_seq_one_letter_code
_entity_poly.pdbx_strand_id
1 'polypeptide(L)' 'MEIRLKLRKIGNSFMIAIPSQVVGDLKLKVGDDMLLDIKDSKILIRKE' A
#
# COMPACT_ATOMS: atom_id res chain seq x y z
N MET A 1 10.98 -8.36 -5.99
CA MET A 1 9.96 -8.31 -7.06
C MET A 1 9.39 -6.90 -7.16
N GLU A 2 9.28 -6.39 -8.36
CA GLU A 2 8.76 -5.06 -8.61
C GLU A 2 7.39 -5.14 -9.28
N ILE A 3 6.45 -4.36 -8.79
CA ILE A 3 5.10 -4.32 -9.34
C ILE A 3 4.80 -2.88 -9.70
N ARG A 4 4.33 -2.65 -10.94
CA ARG A 4 3.98 -1.31 -11.39
C ARG A 4 2.55 -1.00 -10.98
N LEU A 5 2.38 0.10 -10.26
CA LEU A 5 1.08 0.57 -9.83
C LEU A 5 0.89 2.00 -10.30
N LYS A 6 -0.37 2.37 -10.56
CA LYS A 6 -0.70 3.73 -10.95
C LYS A 6 -1.34 4.47 -9.78
N LEU A 7 -0.86 5.67 -9.55
CA LEU A 7 -1.48 6.56 -8.56
C LEU A 7 -2.76 7.13 -9.16
N ARG A 8 -3.84 7.04 -8.41
CA ARG A 8 -5.15 7.56 -8.82
C ARG A 8 -5.63 8.61 -7.83
N LYS A 9 -6.45 9.52 -8.31
CA LYS A 9 -7.11 10.50 -7.44
C LYS A 9 -8.59 10.20 -7.41
N ILE A 10 -9.13 10.03 -6.21
CA ILE A 10 -10.56 9.80 -6.00
C ILE A 10 -11.04 10.84 -5.00
N GLY A 11 -11.86 11.79 -5.45
CA GLY A 11 -12.23 12.92 -4.62
C GLY A 11 -10.99 13.72 -4.24
N ASN A 12 -10.74 13.88 -2.95
CA ASN A 12 -9.55 14.56 -2.45
C ASN A 12 -8.46 13.60 -1.99
N SER A 13 -8.62 12.30 -2.27
CA SER A 13 -7.68 11.28 -1.83
C SER A 13 -6.87 10.75 -3.00
N PHE A 14 -5.62 10.37 -2.73
CA PHE A 14 -4.79 9.68 -3.70
C PHE A 14 -4.67 8.23 -3.28
N MET A 15 -4.75 7.32 -4.26
CA MET A 15 -4.80 5.89 -3.98
C MET A 15 -3.98 5.09 -4.96
N ILE A 16 -3.43 3.97 -4.49
CA ILE A 16 -2.88 2.92 -5.32
C ILE A 16 -3.55 1.61 -4.91
N ALA A 17 -3.80 0.74 -5.89
CA ALA A 17 -4.42 -0.56 -5.60
C ALA A 17 -3.33 -1.56 -5.24
N ILE A 18 -3.39 -2.10 -4.03
CA ILE A 18 -2.44 -3.12 -3.59
C ILE A 18 -2.87 -4.45 -4.19
N PRO A 19 -2.00 -5.12 -4.96
CA PRO A 19 -2.37 -6.41 -5.56
C PRO A 19 -2.69 -7.46 -4.51
N SER A 20 -3.63 -8.34 -4.83
CA SER A 20 -4.03 -9.39 -3.92
C SER A 20 -2.88 -10.33 -3.56
N GLN A 21 -1.91 -10.49 -4.47
CA GLN A 21 -0.73 -11.29 -4.20
C GLN A 21 0.07 -10.73 -3.02
N VAL A 22 0.23 -9.39 -2.98
CA VAL A 22 0.93 -8.74 -1.87
C VAL A 22 0.15 -8.90 -0.58
N VAL A 23 -1.17 -8.72 -0.66
CA VAL A 23 -2.04 -8.90 0.50
C VAL A 23 -1.90 -10.31 1.07
N GLY A 24 -1.88 -11.31 0.20
CA GLY A 24 -1.72 -12.70 0.63
C GLY A 24 -0.35 -12.98 1.20
N ASP A 25 0.72 -12.49 0.54
CA ASP A 25 2.09 -12.73 1.00
C ASP A 25 2.34 -12.12 2.38
N LEU A 26 1.78 -10.97 2.64
CA LEU A 26 1.94 -10.27 3.92
C LEU A 26 0.84 -10.58 4.91
N LYS A 27 -0.09 -11.44 4.54
CA LYS A 27 -1.21 -11.86 5.41
C LYS A 27 -2.00 -10.68 5.95
N LEU A 28 -2.31 -9.74 5.06
CA LEU A 28 -3.10 -8.57 5.41
C LEU A 28 -4.58 -8.90 5.34
N LYS A 29 -5.36 -8.22 6.18
CA LYS A 29 -6.82 -8.39 6.21
C LYS A 29 -7.49 -7.03 6.21
N VAL A 30 -8.68 -6.99 5.64
CA VAL A 30 -9.50 -5.79 5.70
C VAL A 30 -9.71 -5.40 7.16
N GLY A 31 -9.48 -4.13 7.47
CA GLY A 31 -9.59 -3.65 8.84
C GLY A 31 -8.27 -3.61 9.61
N ASP A 32 -7.20 -4.19 9.04
CA ASP A 32 -5.89 -4.11 9.69
C ASP A 32 -5.41 -2.67 9.73
N ASP A 33 -4.77 -2.32 10.84
CA ASP A 33 -4.10 -1.03 10.96
C ASP A 33 -2.75 -1.09 10.27
N MET A 34 -2.53 -0.14 9.37
CA MET A 34 -1.30 -0.08 8.60
C MET A 34 -0.52 1.17 8.99
N LEU A 35 0.79 1.04 9.01
CA LEU A 35 1.70 2.15 9.31
C LEU A 35 2.43 2.54 8.04
N LEU A 36 2.47 3.84 7.77
CA LEU A 36 3.12 4.37 6.59
C LEU A 36 4.27 5.27 7.00
N ASP A 37 5.46 5.00 6.46
CA ASP A 37 6.65 5.82 6.66
C ASP A 37 7.14 6.37 5.33
N ILE A 38 7.77 7.53 5.39
CA ILE A 38 8.44 8.12 4.25
C ILE A 38 9.93 8.18 4.57
N LYS A 39 10.73 7.54 3.72
CA LYS A 39 12.18 7.51 3.94
C LYS A 39 12.89 7.47 2.60
N ASP A 40 13.86 8.39 2.39
CA ASP A 40 14.68 8.44 1.20
C ASP A 40 13.83 8.47 -0.08
N SER A 41 12.78 9.29 -0.09
CA SER A 41 11.84 9.43 -1.21
C SER A 41 11.07 8.14 -1.51
N LYS A 42 10.94 7.27 -0.52
CA LYS A 42 10.21 6.01 -0.63
C LYS A 42 9.08 5.98 0.38
N ILE A 43 8.04 5.28 0.01
CA ILE A 43 6.92 5.02 0.92
C ILE A 43 7.04 3.59 1.41
N LEU A 44 7.07 3.42 2.72
CA LEU A 44 7.13 2.11 3.35
C LEU A 44 5.83 1.89 4.10
N ILE A 45 5.14 0.83 3.79
CA ILE A 45 3.86 0.50 4.44
C ILE A 45 3.99 -0.88 5.05
N ARG A 46 3.56 -1.00 6.30
CA ARG A 46 3.58 -2.30 6.99
C ARG A 46 2.38 -2.41 7.90
N LYS A 47 2.05 -3.65 8.23
CA LYS A 47 1.00 -3.93 9.21
C LYS A 47 1.53 -3.60 10.60
N GLU A 48 0.69 -2.99 11.39
CA GLU A 48 1.02 -2.65 12.78
C GLU A 48 1.30 -3.88 13.65
#